data_8c1f6e34adcb0687806bea1f791a3ce3
#
_entry.id   8c1f6e34adcb0687806bea1f791a3ce3
#
_cell.length_a   1.000
_cell.length_b   1.000
_cell.length_c   1.000
_cell.angle_alpha   90.00
_cell.angle_beta   90.00
_cell.angle_gamma   90.00
#
_symmetry.space_group_name_H-M   'P 1'
#
loop_
_entity.id
_entity.type
_entity.pdbx_description
1 polymer ?
#
loop_
_entity_poly.entity_id
_entity_poly.type
_entity_poly.pdbx_seq_one_letter_code
_entity_poly.pdbx_strand_id
1 'polypeptide(L)'
;MLVKGLEFKETCYASPEQYDVFRDNEEQVGYVHLRWGSLSCEYPDVGGELIYDADIDGCGWTGRFPSDEERMFHLNAIADKINGILNDDDEW
;
A
#
# COMPACT_ATOMS: atom_id res chain seq x y z
N MET A 1 1.60 6.23 9.13
CA MET A 1 1.50 7.33 8.14
C MET A 1 0.06 7.40 7.61
N LEU A 2 -0.58 8.53 7.79
CA LEU A 2 -1.97 8.70 7.38
C LEU A 2 -2.03 9.22 5.94
N VAL A 3 -2.70 8.49 5.06
CA VAL A 3 -2.83 8.85 3.64
C VAL A 3 -4.30 8.72 3.27
N LYS A 4 -4.93 9.84 2.95
CA LYS A 4 -6.34 9.89 2.51
C LYS A 4 -7.29 9.16 3.46
N GLY A 5 -7.07 9.33 4.75
CA GLY A 5 -7.91 8.73 5.78
C GLY A 5 -7.53 7.31 6.18
N LEU A 6 -6.54 6.72 5.55
CA LEU A 6 -6.08 5.37 5.85
C LEU A 6 -4.72 5.40 6.55
N GLU A 7 -4.53 4.54 7.55
CA GLU A 7 -3.27 4.43 8.26
C GLU A 7 -2.40 3.35 7.64
N PHE A 8 -1.23 3.76 7.14
CA PHE A 8 -0.22 2.85 6.58
C PHE A 8 0.84 2.62 7.64
N LYS A 9 0.86 1.44 8.23
CA LYS A 9 1.83 1.07 9.27
C LYS A 9 2.95 0.26 8.66
N GLU A 10 4.16 0.79 8.70
CA GLU A 10 5.33 0.08 8.19
C GLU A 10 5.62 -1.13 9.06
N THR A 11 5.74 -2.31 8.46
CA THR A 11 5.93 -3.57 9.17
C THR A 11 7.36 -4.08 9.12
N CYS A 12 8.22 -3.41 8.35
CA CYS A 12 9.63 -3.76 8.25
C CYS A 12 10.45 -2.47 8.17
N TYR A 13 11.38 -2.30 9.11
CA TYR A 13 12.19 -1.07 9.19
C TYR A 13 13.37 -1.06 8.23
N ALA A 14 13.79 -2.23 7.76
CA ALA A 14 14.95 -2.32 6.87
C ALA A 14 14.52 -2.44 5.42
N SER A 15 14.33 -3.66 4.95
CA SER A 15 13.85 -3.94 3.60
C SER A 15 13.36 -5.39 3.57
N PRO A 16 12.37 -5.70 2.72
CA PRO A 16 11.67 -4.80 1.80
C PRO A 16 10.72 -3.84 2.52
N GLU A 17 10.38 -2.75 1.87
CA GLU A 17 9.41 -1.79 2.40
C GLU A 17 8.00 -2.39 2.33
N GLN A 18 7.33 -2.48 3.49
CA GLN A 18 6.02 -3.12 3.61
C GLN A 18 5.13 -2.31 4.53
N TYR A 19 3.83 -2.33 4.26
CA TYR A 19 2.83 -1.64 5.07
C TYR A 19 1.59 -2.49 5.24
N ASP A 20 1.05 -2.52 6.47
CA ASP A 20 -0.33 -2.91 6.70
C ASP A 20 -1.18 -1.64 6.68
N VAL A 21 -2.33 -1.69 6.01
CA VAL A 21 -3.20 -0.52 5.87
C VAL A 21 -4.47 -0.76 6.66
N PHE A 22 -4.86 0.24 7.47
CA PHE A 22 -6.02 0.16 8.36
C PHE A 22 -6.96 1.34 8.12
N ARG A 23 -8.26 1.10 8.25
CA ARG A 23 -9.25 2.17 8.27
C ARG A 23 -9.42 2.66 9.72
N ASP A 24 -10.23 3.71 9.91
CA ASP A 24 -10.36 4.40 11.19
C ASP A 24 -10.88 3.53 12.35
N ASN A 25 -11.57 2.43 12.05
CA ASN A 25 -12.04 1.48 13.07
C ASN A 25 -11.02 0.36 13.36
N GLU A 26 -9.78 0.53 12.90
CA GLU A 26 -8.67 -0.42 13.05
C GLU A 26 -8.85 -1.72 12.25
N GLU A 27 -9.79 -1.76 11.34
CA GLU A 27 -9.96 -2.90 10.44
C GLU A 27 -8.89 -2.84 9.35
N GLN A 28 -8.19 -3.94 9.11
CA GLN A 28 -7.19 -3.99 8.07
C GLN A 28 -7.86 -4.01 6.69
N VAL A 29 -7.39 -3.14 5.81
CA VAL A 29 -7.96 -2.98 4.47
C VAL A 29 -6.90 -3.05 3.37
N GLY A 30 -5.68 -3.43 3.70
CA GLY A 30 -4.67 -3.60 2.67
C GLY A 30 -3.33 -4.11 3.19
N TYR A 31 -2.58 -4.68 2.28
CA TYR A 31 -1.21 -5.13 2.52
C TYR A 31 -0.36 -4.71 1.32
N VAL A 32 0.63 -3.86 1.58
CA VAL A 32 1.49 -3.27 0.54
C VAL A 32 2.91 -3.79 0.72
N HIS A 33 3.52 -4.26 -0.36
CA HIS A 33 4.92 -4.64 -0.28
C HIS A 33 5.66 -4.27 -1.57
N LEU A 34 6.93 -3.87 -1.40
CA LEU A 34 7.84 -3.54 -2.49
C LEU A 34 8.96 -4.58 -2.47
N ARG A 35 8.99 -5.44 -3.47
CA ARG A 35 9.97 -6.52 -3.54
C ARG A 35 10.55 -6.60 -4.95
N TRP A 36 11.88 -6.54 -5.03
CA TRP A 36 12.59 -6.67 -6.31
C TRP A 36 12.09 -5.67 -7.36
N GLY A 37 11.81 -4.44 -6.92
CA GLY A 37 11.30 -3.40 -7.80
C GLY A 37 9.84 -3.55 -8.20
N SER A 38 9.14 -4.54 -7.65
CA SER A 38 7.71 -4.75 -7.91
C SER A 38 6.90 -4.35 -6.69
N LEU A 39 6.06 -3.34 -6.85
CA LEU A 39 5.16 -2.86 -5.81
C LEU A 39 3.79 -3.49 -6.01
N SER A 40 3.21 -4.03 -4.93
CA SER A 40 1.87 -4.61 -5.01
C SER A 40 1.08 -4.31 -3.75
N CYS A 41 -0.25 -4.28 -3.91
CA CYS A 41 -1.18 -4.14 -2.80
C CYS A 41 -2.26 -5.20 -2.93
N GLU A 42 -2.48 -5.96 -1.86
CA GLU A 42 -3.52 -6.97 -1.77
C GLU A 42 -4.60 -6.49 -0.80
N TYR A 43 -5.85 -6.78 -1.09
CA TYR A 43 -7.00 -6.35 -0.29
C TYR A 43 -7.79 -7.57 0.15
N PRO A 44 -8.19 -7.66 1.41
CA PRO A 44 -7.92 -6.72 2.52
C PRO A 44 -6.62 -7.00 3.26
N ASP A 45 -5.92 -8.07 2.94
CA ASP A 45 -4.72 -8.51 3.64
C ASP A 45 -3.89 -9.37 2.70
N VAL A 46 -2.76 -9.85 3.19
CA VAL A 46 -1.89 -10.77 2.45
C VAL A 46 -2.71 -12.00 2.02
N GLY A 47 -2.54 -12.39 0.76
CA GLY A 47 -3.32 -13.49 0.19
C GLY A 47 -4.68 -13.07 -0.36
N GLY A 48 -5.05 -11.80 -0.25
CA GLY A 48 -6.28 -11.27 -0.79
C GLY A 48 -6.17 -10.95 -2.28
N GLU A 49 -7.11 -10.14 -2.76
CA GLU A 49 -7.14 -9.75 -4.17
C GLU A 49 -6.07 -8.69 -4.46
N LEU A 50 -5.32 -8.88 -5.54
CA LEU A 50 -4.35 -7.89 -6.00
C LEU A 50 -5.12 -6.72 -6.61
N ILE A 51 -5.03 -5.54 -5.97
CA ILE A 51 -5.76 -4.34 -6.41
C ILE A 51 -4.86 -3.27 -6.99
N TYR A 52 -3.54 -3.40 -6.83
CA TYR A 52 -2.58 -2.41 -7.34
C TYR A 52 -1.25 -3.10 -7.56
N ASP A 53 -0.62 -2.83 -8.69
CA ASP A 53 0.76 -3.24 -8.93
C ASP A 53 1.47 -2.21 -9.81
N ALA A 54 2.78 -2.10 -9.63
CA ALA A 54 3.60 -1.17 -10.40
C ALA A 54 5.06 -1.59 -10.33
N ASP A 55 5.79 -1.28 -11.37
CA ASP A 55 7.25 -1.46 -11.38
C ASP A 55 7.88 -0.14 -10.91
N ILE A 56 8.81 -0.24 -9.96
CA ILE A 56 9.48 0.93 -9.39
C ILE A 56 10.93 0.92 -9.83
N ASP A 57 11.28 1.86 -10.69
CA ASP A 57 12.65 2.03 -11.16
C ASP A 57 13.50 2.65 -10.04
N GLY A 58 14.76 2.24 -9.95
CA GLY A 58 15.71 2.86 -9.04
C GLY A 58 15.74 2.29 -7.64
N CYS A 59 14.87 1.33 -7.29
CA CYS A 59 14.97 0.67 -5.98
C CYS A 59 16.06 -0.40 -5.94
N GLY A 60 16.49 -0.90 -7.09
CA GLY A 60 17.53 -1.92 -7.16
C GLY A 60 17.17 -3.13 -6.32
N TRP A 61 18.13 -3.57 -5.52
CA TRP A 61 17.95 -4.73 -4.64
C TRP A 61 17.60 -4.34 -3.20
N THR A 62 17.44 -3.03 -2.93
CA THR A 62 17.18 -2.56 -1.57
C THR A 62 15.77 -2.83 -1.08
N GLY A 63 14.81 -2.93 -2.00
CA GLY A 63 13.40 -3.11 -1.64
C GLY A 63 12.77 -1.86 -1.04
N ARG A 64 13.36 -0.67 -1.29
CA ARG A 64 12.83 0.59 -0.79
C ARG A 64 12.61 1.56 -1.93
N PHE A 65 11.66 2.46 -1.79
CA PHE A 65 11.40 3.48 -2.80
C PHE A 65 12.64 4.38 -2.97
N PRO A 66 12.93 4.84 -4.19
CA PRO A 66 14.10 5.69 -4.42
C PRO A 66 13.97 7.09 -3.82
N SER A 67 12.75 7.54 -3.54
CA SER A 67 12.51 8.87 -2.96
C SER A 67 11.19 8.89 -2.22
N ASP A 68 11.00 9.88 -1.33
CA ASP A 68 9.73 10.10 -0.64
C ASP A 68 8.64 10.51 -1.62
N GLU A 69 8.99 11.27 -2.65
CA GLU A 69 8.05 11.70 -3.68
C GLU A 69 7.45 10.50 -4.41
N GLU A 70 8.30 9.56 -4.81
CA GLU A 70 7.87 8.34 -5.48
C GLU A 70 7.00 7.50 -4.55
N ARG A 71 7.42 7.36 -3.30
CA ARG A 71 6.64 6.64 -2.29
C ARG A 71 5.24 7.22 -2.15
N MET A 72 5.15 8.53 -1.97
CA MET A 72 3.86 9.18 -1.74
C MET A 72 2.96 9.11 -2.97
N PHE A 73 3.53 9.17 -4.17
CA PHE A 73 2.75 8.98 -5.39
C PHE A 73 2.02 7.64 -5.37
N HIS A 74 2.73 6.56 -5.06
CA HIS A 74 2.16 5.22 -5.08
C HIS A 74 1.23 4.97 -3.89
N LEU A 75 1.59 5.43 -2.69
CA LEU A 75 0.73 5.24 -1.52
C LEU A 75 -0.59 6.00 -1.68
N ASN A 76 -0.57 7.19 -2.28
CA ASN A 76 -1.80 7.92 -2.58
C ASN A 76 -2.67 7.16 -3.59
N ALA A 77 -2.05 6.59 -4.63
CA ALA A 77 -2.80 5.80 -5.62
C ALA A 77 -3.41 4.56 -5.00
N ILE A 78 -2.67 3.88 -4.12
CA ILE A 78 -3.17 2.72 -3.38
C ILE A 78 -4.34 3.11 -2.48
N ALA A 79 -4.20 4.23 -1.76
CA ALA A 79 -5.27 4.71 -0.88
C ALA A 79 -6.55 5.01 -1.68
N ASP A 80 -6.41 5.60 -2.86
CA ASP A 80 -7.57 5.84 -3.74
C ASP A 80 -8.25 4.53 -4.14
N LYS A 81 -7.49 3.50 -4.48
CA LYS A 81 -8.04 2.19 -4.82
C LYS A 81 -8.82 1.58 -3.66
N ILE A 82 -8.22 1.60 -2.47
CA ILE A 82 -8.85 1.04 -1.28
C ILE A 82 -10.13 1.82 -0.94
N ASN A 83 -10.06 3.14 -0.96
CA ASN A 83 -11.23 3.99 -0.66
C ASN A 83 -12.35 3.75 -1.67
N GLY A 84 -12.02 3.51 -2.95
CA GLY A 84 -13.00 3.16 -3.95
C GLY A 84 -13.74 1.86 -3.62
N ILE A 85 -12.99 0.84 -3.18
CA ILE A 85 -13.58 -0.44 -2.77
C ILE A 85 -14.49 -0.26 -1.55
N LEU A 86 -14.02 0.49 -0.55
CA LEU A 86 -14.78 0.72 0.67
C LEU A 86 -16.07 1.52 0.39
N ASN A 87 -16.02 2.50 -0.49
CA ASN A 87 -17.18 3.28 -0.86
C ASN A 87 -18.20 2.45 -1.61
N ASP A 88 -17.76 1.54 -2.48
CA ASP A 88 -18.67 0.63 -3.19
C ASP A 88 -19.39 -0.29 -2.22
N ASP A 89 -18.68 -0.79 -1.19
CA ASP A 89 -19.29 -1.65 -0.17
C ASP A 89 -20.29 -0.88 0.69
N ASP A 90 -20.10 0.42 0.87
CA ASP A 90 -20.96 1.27 1.70
C ASP A 90 -22.17 1.82 0.94
N GLU A 91 -22.26 1.60 -0.37
CA GLU A 91 -23.34 2.12 -1.22
C GLU A 91 -24.57 1.21 -1.25
N TRP A 92 -25.16 0.97 -0.09
CA TRP A 92 -26.42 0.20 -0.02
C TRP A 92 -27.56 1.05 0.50
#